data_4a71915bacc7cc0b4f738c66216d7e34
#
_entry.id   4a71915bacc7cc0b4f738c66216d7e34
#
_cell.length_a   1.000
_cell.length_b   1.000
_cell.length_c   1.000
_cell.angle_alpha   90.00
_cell.angle_beta   90.00
_cell.angle_gamma   90.00
#
_symmetry.space_group_name_H-M   'P 1'
#
loop_
_entity.id
_entity.type
_entity.pdbx_description
1 polymer ?
#
loop_
_entity_poly.entity_id
_entity_poly.type
_entity_poly.pdbx_seq_one_letter_code
_entity_poly.pdbx_strand_id
1 'polypeptide(L)'
;MNLWKYYDGDLKYPDLNKHSHEKEISKTNTKWAFEYVSKHGKDEDLEPAIAKSTKGSYYYAKYILNAQPFPLGEKIIAKSAEYSYLYAAEILKKSFKLGEKAIATNAQYSFFYAKNILKKPFPLGEKAIATDAQYSYMYANGILNGPFPLGEKAIATSAEFSYLYAHDVLKGAFKLGEKAIATDYHYACYYAIYVIKTSFELGEPAIAKDALHSLRYTDIILKKDFYLDGKLIYKYKG
;
A
#
# COMPACT_ATOMS: atom_id res chain seq x y z
N MET A 1 5.63 26.01 -15.43
CA MET A 1 4.95 24.71 -15.12
C MET A 1 3.66 25.04 -14.39
N ASN A 2 2.49 24.60 -14.89
CA ASN A 2 1.22 24.95 -14.26
C ASN A 2 0.97 23.99 -13.07
N LEU A 3 1.31 24.40 -11.85
CA LEU A 3 1.19 23.62 -10.62
C LEU A 3 -0.23 23.64 -10.02
N TRP A 4 -1.19 24.35 -10.66
CA TRP A 4 -2.58 24.49 -10.26
C TRP A 4 -3.33 23.18 -10.15
N LYS A 5 -3.05 22.20 -11.01
CA LYS A 5 -3.69 20.87 -11.00
C LYS A 5 -3.50 20.09 -9.68
N TYR A 6 -2.63 20.56 -8.81
CA TYR A 6 -2.35 19.94 -7.52
C TYR A 6 -3.09 20.61 -6.35
N TYR A 7 -3.93 21.62 -6.63
CA TYR A 7 -4.62 22.37 -5.58
C TYR A 7 -6.13 22.26 -5.76
N ASP A 8 -6.83 21.52 -4.88
CA ASP A 8 -8.30 21.43 -4.84
C ASP A 8 -8.87 22.61 -4.06
N GLY A 9 -9.66 23.45 -4.72
CA GLY A 9 -10.39 24.52 -4.05
C GLY A 9 -10.93 25.56 -5.04
N ASP A 10 -12.27 25.78 -4.98
CA ASP A 10 -13.05 26.68 -5.84
C ASP A 10 -12.90 28.18 -5.52
N LEU A 11 -11.77 28.63 -4.99
CA LEU A 11 -11.57 30.04 -4.75
C LEU A 11 -11.27 30.77 -6.07
N LYS A 12 -12.22 31.59 -6.53
CA LYS A 12 -11.97 32.54 -7.60
C LYS A 12 -10.85 33.50 -7.17
N TYR A 13 -9.85 33.64 -8.01
CA TYR A 13 -8.82 34.64 -7.85
C TYR A 13 -9.44 36.02 -7.87
N PRO A 14 -9.12 36.91 -6.92
CA PRO A 14 -9.36 38.34 -7.15
C PRO A 14 -8.56 38.78 -8.37
N ASP A 15 -9.12 39.66 -9.18
CA ASP A 15 -8.47 40.22 -10.35
C ASP A 15 -7.20 41.01 -9.89
N LEU A 16 -6.05 40.32 -9.94
CA LEU A 16 -4.77 40.85 -9.42
C LEU A 16 -4.02 41.68 -10.45
N ASN A 17 -4.71 42.33 -11.39
CA ASN A 17 -4.11 43.19 -12.39
C ASN A 17 -3.38 44.43 -11.83
N LYS A 18 -3.33 44.57 -10.48
CA LYS A 18 -2.52 45.59 -9.80
C LYS A 18 -1.38 44.92 -9.03
N HIS A 19 -0.27 44.73 -9.70
CA HIS A 19 0.93 44.05 -9.17
C HIS A 19 1.45 44.50 -7.79
N SER A 20 1.12 45.73 -7.35
CA SER A 20 1.58 46.28 -6.08
C SER A 20 0.97 45.64 -4.82
N HIS A 21 -0.15 44.91 -4.95
CA HIS A 21 -0.83 44.26 -3.82
C HIS A 21 -0.87 42.73 -3.91
N GLU A 22 -0.39 42.13 -4.99
CA GLU A 22 -0.44 40.66 -5.21
C GLU A 22 0.26 39.90 -4.07
N LYS A 23 1.45 40.33 -3.68
CA LYS A 23 2.22 39.71 -2.60
C LYS A 23 1.54 39.85 -1.23
N GLU A 24 1.00 41.02 -0.90
CA GLU A 24 0.33 41.25 0.40
C GLU A 24 -0.95 40.41 0.53
N ILE A 25 -1.75 40.32 -0.54
CA ILE A 25 -2.91 39.46 -0.58
C ILE A 25 -2.49 37.98 -0.47
N SER A 26 -1.40 37.60 -1.09
CA SER A 26 -0.87 36.23 -1.05
C SER A 26 -0.48 35.78 0.36
N LYS A 27 -0.08 36.69 1.25
CA LYS A 27 0.20 36.38 2.66
C LYS A 27 -1.02 35.88 3.44
N THR A 28 -2.22 36.20 2.98
CA THR A 28 -3.48 35.88 3.68
C THR A 28 -4.00 34.49 3.38
N ASN A 29 -3.58 33.86 2.27
CA ASN A 29 -4.13 32.62 1.79
C ASN A 29 -3.04 31.70 1.20
N THR A 30 -3.01 30.45 1.65
CA THR A 30 -2.01 29.45 1.21
C THR A 30 -2.01 29.22 -0.31
N LYS A 31 -3.20 29.19 -0.93
CA LYS A 31 -3.33 28.96 -2.38
C LYS A 31 -2.67 30.11 -3.15
N TRP A 32 -2.97 31.34 -2.77
CA TRP A 32 -2.40 32.52 -3.40
C TRP A 32 -0.90 32.65 -3.16
N ALA A 33 -0.45 32.35 -1.92
CA ALA A 33 0.98 32.30 -1.61
C ALA A 33 1.71 31.29 -2.51
N PHE A 34 1.14 30.09 -2.66
CA PHE A 34 1.72 29.06 -3.51
C PHE A 34 1.73 29.43 -4.99
N GLU A 35 0.66 30.09 -5.48
CA GLU A 35 0.60 30.58 -6.85
C GLU A 35 1.63 31.68 -7.12
N TYR A 36 1.77 32.63 -6.20
CA TYR A 36 2.76 33.69 -6.30
C TYR A 36 4.18 33.11 -6.45
N VAL A 37 4.56 32.20 -5.53
CA VAL A 37 5.90 31.59 -5.58
C VAL A 37 6.09 30.67 -6.79
N SER A 38 5.02 30.12 -7.35
CA SER A 38 5.07 29.32 -8.59
C SER A 38 5.40 30.19 -9.82
N LYS A 39 5.03 31.46 -9.80
CA LYS A 39 5.32 32.44 -10.88
C LYS A 39 6.65 33.14 -10.69
N HIS A 40 6.95 33.53 -9.45
CA HIS A 40 8.04 34.45 -9.14
C HIS A 40 9.24 33.80 -8.44
N GLY A 41 9.12 32.52 -8.06
CA GLY A 41 10.14 31.79 -7.31
C GLY A 41 9.98 31.90 -5.80
N LYS A 42 11.00 31.44 -5.07
CA LYS A 42 11.03 31.44 -3.60
C LYS A 42 10.81 32.86 -3.05
N ASP A 43 9.93 32.98 -2.05
CA ASP A 43 9.71 34.21 -1.29
C ASP A 43 9.44 33.86 0.20
N GLU A 44 10.37 34.25 1.08
CA GLU A 44 10.34 33.88 2.50
C GLU A 44 9.19 34.53 3.26
N ASP A 45 8.68 35.70 2.82
CA ASP A 45 7.52 36.36 3.44
C ASP A 45 6.23 35.54 3.25
N LEU A 46 6.16 34.69 2.22
CA LEU A 46 5.01 33.86 1.93
C LEU A 46 5.08 32.46 2.55
N GLU A 47 6.26 32.04 3.01
CA GLU A 47 6.45 30.72 3.63
C GLU A 47 5.51 30.46 4.83
N PRO A 48 5.23 31.43 5.74
CA PRO A 48 4.27 31.23 6.82
C PRO A 48 2.85 30.92 6.35
N ALA A 49 2.41 31.47 5.20
CA ALA A 49 1.12 31.17 4.62
C ALA A 49 1.11 29.78 3.96
N ILE A 50 2.18 29.40 3.27
CA ILE A 50 2.37 28.10 2.62
C ILE A 50 2.42 26.99 3.69
N ALA A 51 3.10 27.24 4.80
CA ALA A 51 3.24 26.30 5.92
C ALA A 51 1.94 25.96 6.65
N LYS A 52 0.82 26.59 6.34
CA LYS A 52 -0.52 26.23 6.84
C LYS A 52 -1.16 25.07 6.10
N SER A 53 -0.65 24.67 4.94
CA SER A 53 -1.18 23.59 4.12
C SER A 53 -0.20 22.43 4.00
N THR A 54 -0.64 21.22 4.31
CA THR A 54 0.14 19.99 4.12
C THR A 54 0.61 19.83 2.68
N LYS A 55 -0.35 19.90 1.75
CA LYS A 55 -0.13 19.80 0.31
C LYS A 55 0.76 20.95 -0.20
N GLY A 56 0.44 22.18 0.21
CA GLY A 56 1.22 23.37 -0.13
C GLY A 56 2.68 23.27 0.34
N SER A 57 2.90 22.87 1.59
CA SER A 57 4.26 22.71 2.16
C SER A 57 5.07 21.64 1.43
N TYR A 58 4.46 20.49 1.13
CA TYR A 58 5.15 19.43 0.39
C TYR A 58 5.53 19.87 -1.03
N TYR A 59 4.59 20.46 -1.78
CA TYR A 59 4.87 20.90 -3.15
C TYR A 59 5.83 22.11 -3.21
N TYR A 60 5.79 22.98 -2.21
CA TYR A 60 6.77 24.04 -2.06
C TYR A 60 8.19 23.48 -1.91
N ALA A 61 8.36 22.52 -1.00
CA ALA A 61 9.63 21.83 -0.84
C ALA A 61 10.08 21.16 -2.14
N LYS A 62 9.15 20.45 -2.82
CA LYS A 62 9.45 19.67 -4.02
C LYS A 62 9.81 20.52 -5.22
N TYR A 63 9.04 21.56 -5.52
CA TYR A 63 9.14 22.29 -6.79
C TYR A 63 9.77 23.66 -6.68
N ILE A 64 9.53 24.38 -5.57
CA ILE A 64 10.08 25.73 -5.41
C ILE A 64 11.45 25.69 -4.75
N LEU A 65 11.62 24.83 -3.74
CA LEU A 65 12.92 24.62 -3.10
C LEU A 65 13.77 23.53 -3.78
N ASN A 66 13.37 23.03 -4.95
CA ASN A 66 14.10 22.01 -5.71
C ASN A 66 14.44 20.76 -4.87
N ALA A 67 13.42 20.19 -4.23
CA ALA A 67 13.51 19.03 -3.32
C ALA A 67 14.43 19.26 -2.11
N GLN A 68 14.50 20.50 -1.63
CA GLN A 68 15.16 20.82 -0.35
C GLN A 68 14.12 20.83 0.80
N PRO A 69 14.55 20.52 2.02
CA PRO A 69 13.69 20.54 3.19
C PRO A 69 13.01 21.90 3.40
N PHE A 70 11.75 21.85 3.89
CA PHE A 70 10.98 23.03 4.30
C PHE A 70 10.60 22.91 5.79
N PRO A 71 11.51 23.27 6.73
CA PRO A 71 11.31 23.05 8.17
C PRO A 71 10.04 23.70 8.72
N LEU A 72 9.68 24.89 8.21
CA LEU A 72 8.47 25.59 8.64
C LEU A 72 7.18 24.80 8.33
N GLY A 73 7.17 24.05 7.23
CA GLY A 73 6.03 23.21 6.82
C GLY A 73 6.02 21.81 7.41
N GLU A 74 7.12 21.35 8.04
CA GLU A 74 7.21 19.94 8.50
C GLU A 74 6.13 19.55 9.50
N LYS A 75 5.76 20.45 10.42
CA LYS A 75 4.71 20.17 11.42
C LYS A 75 3.34 19.89 10.79
N ILE A 76 3.00 20.55 9.69
CA ILE A 76 1.73 20.32 8.99
C ILE A 76 1.83 19.10 8.08
N ILE A 77 2.94 18.90 7.39
CA ILE A 77 3.22 17.70 6.59
C ILE A 77 3.07 16.44 7.46
N ALA A 78 3.61 16.47 8.68
CA ALA A 78 3.58 15.38 9.63
C ALA A 78 2.18 14.94 10.08
N LYS A 79 1.13 15.69 9.76
CA LYS A 79 -0.27 15.31 10.05
C LYS A 79 -0.89 14.38 9.00
N SER A 80 -0.25 14.19 7.85
CA SER A 80 -0.75 13.34 6.77
C SER A 80 0.17 12.14 6.56
N ALA A 81 -0.39 10.94 6.52
CA ALA A 81 0.36 9.72 6.23
C ALA A 81 1.03 9.79 4.85
N GLU A 82 0.26 10.18 3.83
CA GLU A 82 0.72 10.33 2.46
C GLU A 82 1.88 11.31 2.33
N TYR A 83 1.63 12.56 2.75
CA TYR A 83 2.64 13.62 2.57
C TYR A 83 3.86 13.43 3.49
N SER A 84 3.70 12.79 4.65
CA SER A 84 4.84 12.39 5.49
C SER A 84 5.72 11.35 4.80
N TYR A 85 5.11 10.34 4.18
CA TYR A 85 5.84 9.35 3.40
C TYR A 85 6.53 9.98 2.18
N LEU A 86 5.79 10.75 1.38
CA LEU A 86 6.33 11.42 0.19
C LEU A 86 7.47 12.38 0.54
N TYR A 87 7.33 13.13 1.63
CA TYR A 87 8.38 14.04 2.11
C TYR A 87 9.64 13.30 2.53
N ALA A 88 9.48 12.18 3.25
CA ALA A 88 10.60 11.31 3.60
C ALA A 88 11.29 10.73 2.35
N ALA A 89 10.49 10.26 1.37
CA ALA A 89 10.98 9.57 0.18
C ALA A 89 11.62 10.51 -0.85
N GLU A 90 11.02 11.66 -1.10
CA GLU A 90 11.39 12.52 -2.22
C GLU A 90 12.23 13.73 -1.81
N ILE A 91 12.01 14.24 -0.60
CA ILE A 91 12.70 15.45 -0.12
C ILE A 91 13.87 15.09 0.81
N LEU A 92 13.55 14.41 1.95
CA LEU A 92 14.58 14.12 2.95
C LEU A 92 15.53 13.00 2.53
N LYS A 93 15.05 12.05 1.70
CA LYS A 93 15.77 10.80 1.34
C LYS A 93 16.19 9.98 2.57
N LYS A 94 15.48 10.13 3.67
CA LYS A 94 15.71 9.50 4.97
C LYS A 94 14.44 9.49 5.82
N SER A 95 14.49 8.87 7.01
CA SER A 95 13.36 8.83 7.91
C SER A 95 12.88 10.23 8.33
N PHE A 96 11.55 10.40 8.37
CA PHE A 96 10.86 11.62 8.84
C PHE A 96 10.16 11.33 10.16
N LYS A 97 10.91 11.40 11.26
CA LYS A 97 10.45 11.03 12.61
C LYS A 97 9.18 11.75 13.03
N LEU A 98 9.04 13.03 12.68
CA LEU A 98 7.86 13.82 13.02
C LEU A 98 6.59 13.26 12.39
N GLY A 99 6.69 12.70 11.16
CA GLY A 99 5.57 12.14 10.40
C GLY A 99 5.28 10.66 10.68
N GLU A 100 6.14 9.93 11.41
CA GLU A 100 5.99 8.49 11.61
C GLU A 100 4.65 8.10 12.24
N LYS A 101 4.12 8.91 13.18
CA LYS A 101 2.80 8.65 13.78
C LYS A 101 1.66 8.70 12.75
N ALA A 102 1.71 9.64 11.83
CA ALA A 102 0.71 9.73 10.76
C ALA A 102 0.90 8.58 9.75
N ILE A 103 2.14 8.31 9.31
CA ILE A 103 2.45 7.18 8.42
C ILE A 103 1.88 5.88 8.99
N ALA A 104 2.05 5.64 10.29
CA ALA A 104 1.62 4.45 11.01
C ALA A 104 0.10 4.23 11.05
N THR A 105 -0.71 5.19 10.62
CA THR A 105 -2.18 5.04 10.54
C THR A 105 -2.67 4.43 9.23
N ASN A 106 -1.79 4.23 8.24
CA ASN A 106 -2.16 3.74 6.92
C ASN A 106 -1.30 2.54 6.53
N ALA A 107 -1.92 1.43 6.12
CA ALA A 107 -1.24 0.18 5.79
C ALA A 107 -0.22 0.36 4.65
N GLN A 108 -0.65 0.99 3.56
CA GLN A 108 0.16 1.21 2.36
C GLN A 108 1.41 2.05 2.66
N TYR A 109 1.22 3.22 3.29
CA TYR A 109 2.35 4.11 3.59
C TYR A 109 3.26 3.55 4.67
N SER A 110 2.73 2.80 5.64
CA SER A 110 3.54 2.08 6.63
C SER A 110 4.43 1.03 5.98
N PHE A 111 3.87 0.22 5.06
CA PHE A 111 4.63 -0.77 4.31
C PHE A 111 5.72 -0.12 3.43
N PHE A 112 5.35 0.88 2.62
CA PHE A 112 6.34 1.55 1.77
C PHE A 112 7.40 2.32 2.56
N TYR A 113 7.06 2.87 3.71
CA TYR A 113 8.02 3.51 4.59
C TYR A 113 9.03 2.51 5.16
N ALA A 114 8.55 1.35 5.63
CA ALA A 114 9.43 0.25 6.04
C ALA A 114 10.34 -0.22 4.91
N LYS A 115 9.77 -0.46 3.71
CA LYS A 115 10.48 -1.01 2.54
C LYS A 115 11.49 -0.02 1.95
N ASN A 116 11.06 1.21 1.67
CA ASN A 116 11.83 2.14 0.84
C ASN A 116 12.73 3.08 1.66
N ILE A 117 12.31 3.42 2.88
CA ILE A 117 12.98 4.43 3.70
C ILE A 117 13.77 3.79 4.82
N LEU A 118 13.11 2.97 5.67
CA LEU A 118 13.78 2.36 6.81
C LEU A 118 14.63 1.16 6.41
N LYS A 119 14.22 0.42 5.38
CA LYS A 119 14.80 -0.87 4.93
C LYS A 119 14.87 -1.89 6.07
N LYS A 120 13.89 -1.84 6.95
CA LYS A 120 13.74 -2.69 8.14
C LYS A 120 12.30 -2.61 8.67
N PRO A 121 11.90 -3.49 9.61
CA PRO A 121 10.58 -3.42 10.24
C PRO A 121 10.23 -2.04 10.77
N PHE A 122 8.92 -1.70 10.68
CA PHE A 122 8.32 -0.48 11.22
C PHE A 122 7.22 -0.82 12.24
N PRO A 123 7.61 -1.15 13.50
CA PRO A 123 6.67 -1.65 14.51
C PRO A 123 5.49 -0.70 14.78
N LEU A 124 5.71 0.62 14.69
CA LEU A 124 4.66 1.61 14.88
C LEU A 124 3.53 1.45 13.84
N GLY A 125 3.86 1.04 12.62
CA GLY A 125 2.92 0.87 11.51
C GLY A 125 2.31 -0.54 11.38
N GLU A 126 2.80 -1.52 12.14
CA GLU A 126 2.39 -2.92 11.98
C GLU A 126 0.89 -3.14 12.22
N LYS A 127 0.28 -2.40 13.17
CA LYS A 127 -1.16 -2.48 13.39
C LYS A 127 -1.97 -2.07 12.15
N ALA A 128 -1.53 -1.03 11.46
CA ALA A 128 -2.19 -0.61 10.22
C ALA A 128 -1.92 -1.61 9.09
N ILE A 129 -0.66 -2.06 8.92
CA ILE A 129 -0.30 -3.07 7.92
C ILE A 129 -1.17 -4.33 8.09
N ALA A 130 -1.38 -4.77 9.33
CA ALA A 130 -2.15 -5.96 9.69
C ALA A 130 -3.66 -5.90 9.33
N THR A 131 -4.17 -4.75 8.92
CA THR A 131 -5.57 -4.61 8.48
C THR A 131 -5.78 -4.94 7.00
N ASP A 132 -4.72 -5.08 6.24
CA ASP A 132 -4.77 -5.31 4.80
C ASP A 132 -4.05 -6.60 4.43
N ALA A 133 -4.71 -7.48 3.65
CA ALA A 133 -4.17 -8.80 3.31
C ALA A 133 -2.90 -8.71 2.46
N GLN A 134 -2.90 -7.82 1.46
CA GLN A 134 -1.79 -7.64 0.55
C GLN A 134 -0.56 -7.08 1.28
N TYR A 135 -0.73 -5.98 2.01
CA TYR A 135 0.40 -5.37 2.71
C TYR A 135 0.90 -6.24 3.87
N SER A 136 0.02 -7.02 4.52
CA SER A 136 0.44 -8.01 5.53
C SER A 136 1.33 -9.09 4.93
N TYR A 137 0.91 -9.70 3.80
CA TYR A 137 1.75 -10.67 3.09
C TYR A 137 3.06 -10.07 2.62
N MET A 138 3.01 -8.91 1.94
CA MET A 138 4.22 -8.24 1.43
C MET A 138 5.20 -7.86 2.55
N TYR A 139 4.68 -7.48 3.72
CA TYR A 139 5.48 -7.15 4.90
C TYR A 139 6.15 -8.39 5.48
N ALA A 140 5.40 -9.48 5.63
CA ALA A 140 5.91 -10.76 6.07
C ALA A 140 7.02 -11.28 5.15
N ASN A 141 6.75 -11.33 3.84
CA ASN A 141 7.66 -11.90 2.84
C ASN A 141 8.87 -11.01 2.56
N GLY A 142 8.69 -9.68 2.48
CA GLY A 142 9.73 -8.77 1.99
C GLY A 142 10.45 -7.93 3.04
N ILE A 143 9.93 -7.89 4.27
CA ILE A 143 10.52 -7.07 5.36
C ILE A 143 10.92 -7.94 6.55
N LEU A 144 9.97 -8.78 7.05
CA LEU A 144 10.25 -9.66 8.17
C LEU A 144 11.05 -10.91 7.75
N ASN A 145 10.90 -11.32 6.48
CA ASN A 145 11.40 -12.59 5.95
C ASN A 145 10.95 -13.77 6.83
N GLY A 146 9.70 -13.74 7.28
CA GLY A 146 9.10 -14.71 8.18
C GLY A 146 7.67 -14.36 8.57
N PRO A 147 7.04 -15.17 9.43
CA PRO A 147 5.64 -15.01 9.81
C PRO A 147 5.32 -13.61 10.37
N PHE A 148 4.09 -13.15 10.06
CA PHE A 148 3.50 -11.92 10.61
C PHE A 148 2.15 -12.22 11.28
N PRO A 149 2.16 -12.78 12.51
CA PRO A 149 0.94 -13.25 13.19
C PRO A 149 -0.15 -12.17 13.32
N LEU A 150 0.26 -10.91 13.49
CA LEU A 150 -0.67 -9.79 13.60
C LEU A 150 -1.50 -9.61 12.33
N GLY A 151 -0.93 -9.88 11.15
CA GLY A 151 -1.58 -9.75 9.84
C GLY A 151 -2.31 -11.00 9.35
N GLU A 152 -2.13 -12.16 9.99
CA GLU A 152 -2.68 -13.43 9.50
C GLU A 152 -4.19 -13.43 9.34
N LYS A 153 -4.92 -12.72 10.21
CA LYS A 153 -6.39 -12.60 10.08
C LYS A 153 -6.78 -11.90 8.78
N ALA A 154 -6.08 -10.84 8.41
CA ALA A 154 -6.32 -10.13 7.15
C ALA A 154 -5.91 -11.01 5.96
N ILE A 155 -4.72 -11.62 6.00
CA ILE A 155 -4.24 -12.54 4.96
C ILE A 155 -5.26 -13.63 4.70
N ALA A 156 -5.84 -14.22 5.74
CA ALA A 156 -6.81 -15.33 5.68
C ALA A 156 -8.14 -14.95 5.00
N THR A 157 -8.40 -13.69 4.71
CA THR A 157 -9.59 -13.24 3.96
C THR A 157 -9.44 -13.34 2.43
N SER A 158 -8.22 -13.54 1.94
CA SER A 158 -7.92 -13.60 0.50
C SER A 158 -7.37 -14.98 0.13
N ALA A 159 -7.94 -15.62 -0.89
CA ALA A 159 -7.44 -16.89 -1.42
C ALA A 159 -5.99 -16.77 -1.91
N GLU A 160 -5.73 -15.71 -2.68
CA GLU A 160 -4.40 -15.40 -3.22
C GLU A 160 -3.36 -15.23 -2.12
N PHE A 161 -3.59 -14.26 -1.21
CA PHE A 161 -2.59 -13.95 -0.19
C PHE A 161 -2.46 -15.05 0.86
N SER A 162 -3.52 -15.83 1.11
CA SER A 162 -3.43 -17.04 1.95
C SER A 162 -2.54 -18.11 1.34
N TYR A 163 -2.71 -18.37 0.03
CA TYR A 163 -1.84 -19.31 -0.69
C TYR A 163 -0.38 -18.82 -0.71
N LEU A 164 -0.15 -17.57 -1.11
CA LEU A 164 1.18 -16.99 -1.18
C LEU A 164 1.86 -16.97 0.19
N TYR A 165 1.15 -16.66 1.26
CA TYR A 165 1.69 -16.68 2.61
C TYR A 165 2.08 -18.10 3.06
N ALA A 166 1.22 -19.09 2.78
CA ALA A 166 1.53 -20.49 3.03
C ALA A 166 2.76 -20.97 2.26
N HIS A 167 2.81 -20.61 0.95
CA HIS A 167 3.86 -21.04 0.04
C HIS A 167 5.20 -20.32 0.30
N ASP A 168 5.17 -18.97 0.37
CA ASP A 168 6.41 -18.17 0.37
C ASP A 168 6.95 -17.90 1.77
N VAL A 169 6.07 -17.79 2.76
CA VAL A 169 6.45 -17.38 4.12
C VAL A 169 6.51 -18.57 5.07
N LEU A 170 5.40 -19.30 5.22
CA LEU A 170 5.31 -20.41 6.18
C LEU A 170 6.02 -21.68 5.67
N LYS A 171 6.15 -21.85 4.35
CA LYS A 171 6.64 -23.07 3.71
C LYS A 171 5.85 -24.31 4.14
N GLY A 172 4.54 -24.12 4.42
CA GLY A 172 3.67 -25.15 4.96
C GLY A 172 2.22 -24.67 5.09
N ALA A 173 1.35 -25.53 5.64
CA ALA A 173 -0.08 -25.26 5.72
C ALA A 173 -0.41 -23.98 6.50
N PHE A 174 -1.33 -23.18 5.95
CA PHE A 174 -1.92 -22.01 6.60
C PHE A 174 -3.40 -22.27 6.92
N LYS A 175 -3.64 -22.97 8.03
CA LYS A 175 -4.99 -23.43 8.42
C LYS A 175 -6.02 -22.31 8.48
N LEU A 176 -5.64 -21.12 8.95
CA LEU A 176 -6.54 -19.97 9.04
C LEU A 176 -7.04 -19.51 7.66
N GLY A 177 -6.21 -19.63 6.63
CA GLY A 177 -6.52 -19.22 5.26
C GLY A 177 -7.19 -20.29 4.40
N GLU A 178 -7.24 -21.56 4.83
CA GLU A 178 -7.74 -22.66 4.01
C GLU A 178 -9.17 -22.44 3.51
N LYS A 179 -10.04 -21.81 4.32
CA LYS A 179 -11.40 -21.49 3.88
C LYS A 179 -11.43 -20.53 2.69
N ALA A 180 -10.58 -19.52 2.70
CA ALA A 180 -10.47 -18.59 1.58
C ALA A 180 -9.83 -19.28 0.36
N ILE A 181 -8.73 -20.01 0.53
CA ILE A 181 -8.06 -20.77 -0.53
C ILE A 181 -9.07 -21.69 -1.23
N ALA A 182 -9.92 -22.39 -0.48
CA ALA A 182 -10.92 -23.32 -0.99
C ALA A 182 -12.00 -22.70 -1.88
N THR A 183 -12.14 -21.39 -1.91
CA THR A 183 -13.12 -20.70 -2.77
C THR A 183 -12.67 -20.53 -4.21
N ASP A 184 -11.37 -20.64 -4.47
CA ASP A 184 -10.77 -20.41 -5.78
C ASP A 184 -10.09 -21.68 -6.31
N TYR A 185 -10.47 -22.14 -7.51
CA TYR A 185 -9.97 -23.38 -8.09
C TYR A 185 -8.46 -23.38 -8.31
N HIS A 186 -7.90 -22.23 -8.70
CA HIS A 186 -6.48 -22.07 -8.99
C HIS A 186 -5.65 -22.20 -7.71
N TYR A 187 -6.00 -21.39 -6.68
CA TYR A 187 -5.26 -21.41 -5.42
C TYR A 187 -5.50 -22.70 -4.61
N ALA A 188 -6.71 -23.29 -4.68
CA ALA A 188 -6.98 -24.57 -4.05
C ALA A 188 -6.13 -25.72 -4.64
N CYS A 189 -6.06 -25.79 -5.98
CA CYS A 189 -5.25 -26.78 -6.67
C CYS A 189 -3.75 -26.58 -6.37
N TYR A 190 -3.25 -25.34 -6.44
CA TYR A 190 -1.85 -25.04 -6.18
C TYR A 190 -1.46 -25.23 -4.70
N TYR A 191 -2.37 -24.95 -3.78
CA TYR A 191 -2.16 -25.23 -2.36
C TYR A 191 -1.97 -26.74 -2.12
N ALA A 192 -2.84 -27.56 -2.73
CA ALA A 192 -2.69 -29.01 -2.67
C ALA A 192 -1.33 -29.48 -3.25
N ILE A 193 -0.95 -28.98 -4.42
CA ILE A 193 0.24 -29.42 -5.15
C ILE A 193 1.53 -28.91 -4.52
N TYR A 194 1.61 -27.63 -4.21
CA TYR A 194 2.89 -27.00 -3.88
C TYR A 194 3.10 -26.76 -2.38
N VAL A 195 2.01 -26.74 -1.60
CA VAL A 195 2.11 -26.45 -0.16
C VAL A 195 1.95 -27.70 0.69
N ILE A 196 0.73 -28.30 0.69
CA ILE A 196 0.42 -29.43 1.58
C ILE A 196 0.82 -30.79 0.98
N LYS A 197 0.96 -30.89 -0.33
CA LYS A 197 1.35 -32.08 -1.10
C LYS A 197 0.47 -33.29 -0.84
N THR A 198 -0.81 -33.06 -0.59
CA THR A 198 -1.83 -34.07 -0.34
C THR A 198 -3.22 -33.55 -0.77
N SER A 199 -4.25 -34.38 -0.71
CA SER A 199 -5.62 -33.97 -1.02
C SER A 199 -6.06 -32.78 -0.17
N PHE A 200 -6.82 -31.89 -0.81
CA PHE A 200 -7.41 -30.69 -0.18
C PHE A 200 -8.93 -30.74 -0.35
N GLU A 201 -9.58 -31.61 0.43
CA GLU A 201 -11.02 -31.90 0.32
C GLU A 201 -11.87 -30.62 0.35
N LEU A 202 -11.54 -29.65 1.22
CA LEU A 202 -12.23 -28.37 1.32
C LEU A 202 -12.23 -27.59 0.00
N GLY A 203 -11.16 -27.74 -0.81
CA GLY A 203 -10.98 -27.03 -2.10
C GLY A 203 -11.52 -27.82 -3.30
N GLU A 204 -11.82 -29.11 -3.16
CA GLU A 204 -12.28 -29.96 -4.26
C GLU A 204 -13.52 -29.43 -4.99
N PRO A 205 -14.54 -28.85 -4.31
CA PRO A 205 -15.69 -28.24 -4.99
C PRO A 205 -15.32 -27.07 -5.91
N ALA A 206 -14.27 -26.34 -5.59
CA ALA A 206 -13.77 -25.29 -6.47
C ALA A 206 -12.95 -25.87 -7.62
N ILE A 207 -12.02 -26.78 -7.32
CA ILE A 207 -11.15 -27.44 -8.32
C ILE A 207 -12.00 -28.14 -9.39
N ALA A 208 -13.08 -28.81 -9.01
CA ALA A 208 -13.98 -29.53 -9.91
C ALA A 208 -14.66 -28.64 -10.96
N LYS A 209 -14.68 -27.32 -10.79
CA LYS A 209 -15.28 -26.37 -11.73
C LYS A 209 -14.37 -26.05 -12.92
N ASP A 210 -13.09 -26.39 -12.86
CA ASP A 210 -12.12 -26.13 -13.92
C ASP A 210 -11.45 -27.41 -14.40
N ALA A 211 -11.57 -27.70 -15.70
CA ALA A 211 -11.10 -28.95 -16.27
C ALA A 211 -9.57 -29.13 -16.18
N LEU A 212 -8.81 -28.04 -16.35
CA LEU A 212 -7.34 -28.08 -16.29
C LEU A 212 -6.84 -28.32 -14.88
N HIS A 213 -7.46 -27.67 -13.88
CA HIS A 213 -7.08 -27.85 -12.47
C HIS A 213 -7.55 -29.21 -11.94
N SER A 214 -8.73 -29.71 -12.41
CA SER A 214 -9.19 -31.08 -12.11
C SER A 214 -8.21 -32.13 -12.65
N LEU A 215 -7.73 -31.97 -13.92
CA LEU A 215 -6.70 -32.81 -14.49
C LEU A 215 -5.42 -32.82 -13.64
N ARG A 216 -4.87 -31.63 -13.36
CA ARG A 216 -3.63 -31.49 -12.57
C ARG A 216 -3.75 -32.08 -11.17
N TYR A 217 -4.86 -31.80 -10.51
CA TYR A 217 -5.13 -32.31 -9.18
C TYR A 217 -5.24 -33.84 -9.16
N THR A 218 -5.93 -34.42 -10.15
CA THR A 218 -6.05 -35.86 -10.32
C THR A 218 -4.71 -36.51 -10.58
N ASP A 219 -3.94 -36.01 -11.54
CA ASP A 219 -2.69 -36.64 -11.97
C ASP A 219 -1.54 -36.49 -10.95
N ILE A 220 -1.49 -35.36 -10.25
CA ILE A 220 -0.38 -35.07 -9.32
C ILE A 220 -0.68 -35.53 -7.90
N ILE A 221 -1.90 -35.27 -7.43
CA ILE A 221 -2.27 -35.48 -6.02
C ILE A 221 -3.05 -36.78 -5.82
N LEU A 222 -4.21 -36.92 -6.48
CA LEU A 222 -5.10 -38.05 -6.20
C LEU A 222 -4.57 -39.38 -6.73
N LYS A 223 -3.98 -39.38 -7.90
CA LYS A 223 -3.50 -40.57 -8.62
C LYS A 223 -4.56 -41.68 -8.72
N LYS A 224 -5.82 -41.27 -8.85
CA LYS A 224 -7.03 -42.09 -9.00
C LYS A 224 -8.13 -41.21 -9.55
N ASP A 225 -9.24 -41.82 -10.04
CA ASP A 225 -10.41 -41.06 -10.52
C ASP A 225 -10.87 -40.02 -9.50
N PHE A 226 -11.14 -38.81 -9.99
CA PHE A 226 -11.65 -37.70 -9.15
C PHE A 226 -13.18 -37.71 -9.16
N TYR A 227 -13.76 -37.99 -8.02
CA TYR A 227 -15.20 -37.92 -7.79
C TYR A 227 -15.52 -36.80 -6.81
N LEU A 228 -16.65 -36.11 -7.06
CA LEU A 228 -17.24 -35.14 -6.15
C LEU A 228 -18.74 -35.48 -6.03
N ASP A 229 -19.23 -35.69 -4.79
CA ASP A 229 -20.63 -36.09 -4.51
C ASP A 229 -21.11 -37.27 -5.34
N GLY A 230 -20.26 -38.28 -5.53
CA GLY A 230 -20.54 -39.49 -6.32
C GLY A 230 -20.49 -39.29 -7.84
N LYS A 231 -20.27 -38.08 -8.33
CA LYS A 231 -20.14 -37.79 -9.76
C LYS A 231 -18.68 -37.80 -10.18
N LEU A 232 -18.34 -38.52 -11.27
CA LEU A 232 -17.01 -38.45 -11.87
C LEU A 232 -16.73 -37.06 -12.44
N ILE A 233 -15.69 -36.41 -11.94
CA ILE A 233 -15.22 -35.11 -12.38
C ILE A 233 -14.11 -35.29 -13.42
N TYR A 234 -13.12 -36.14 -13.10
CA TYR A 234 -12.03 -36.43 -14.00
C TYR A 234 -11.56 -37.87 -13.86
N LYS A 235 -11.30 -38.55 -15.01
CA LYS A 235 -10.79 -39.91 -15.05
C LYS A 235 -9.26 -39.90 -15.07
N TYR A 236 -8.63 -40.56 -14.10
CA TYR A 236 -7.18 -40.76 -14.08
C TYR A 236 -6.72 -41.62 -15.27
N LYS A 237 -5.65 -41.21 -15.94
CA LYS A 237 -5.19 -41.92 -17.13
C LYS A 237 -3.91 -42.72 -16.90
N GLY A 238 -3.34 -42.72 -15.67
CA GLY A 238 -2.11 -43.44 -15.33
C GLY A 238 -0.84 -42.65 -15.71
#